data_da02f78cb6d4cf6d7cd0c97df2bf5953
#
_entry.id   da02f78cb6d4cf6d7cd0c97df2bf5953
#
_cell.length_a   1.000
_cell.length_b   1.000
_cell.length_c   1.000
_cell.angle_alpha   90.00
_cell.angle_beta   90.00
_cell.angle_gamma   90.00
#
_symmetry.space_group_name_H-M   'P 1'
#
loop_
_entity.id
_entity.type
_entity.pdbx_description
1 polymer ?
#
loop_
_entity_poly.entity_id
_entity_poly.type
_entity_poly.pdbx_seq_one_letter_code
_entity_poly.pdbx_strand_id
1 'polypeptide(L)'
;NRAAEFANLTAETAAALAESLRTGYAYPAAALHRNWELTLLNQFHDILPGSALGEVYEVSQQQYGEILASDARITDDALHTVAALVKTDRPGVVVFNQLGFARDTVVRVACGASGITDDGHPLPCHTENGALTFVAKDLPAKGWRFYPFADAEPETPCAEVTENDGGYIIDTPLYHIVFNGCGEITALLDKEAGRELIPAGQCANELQLFEDRPDEYDAWNLEKYYRRHRFALDGAARLTVAENSPVCCRLHLERAISRSQLVQDITLYPHSRRIDFATHIDWREQHVLLKAAFPVDICADRAQYDIQFGSIARDTHTNTSWDEARFEVCAHKWADLSEPGYGAALLNDGRYGYDVHDGVLRLSLLRAATYPDPHADQGAHDFTYALLPHLGDWRQGGVILAGYDLNAPALPLAVAAQPAGTLPAAYSQFRIDAPNVVLETVKKAEDGSGLILRLYESWGTRTRAALALPD
;
A
#
# COMPACT_ATOMS: atom_id res chain seq x y z
N ASN A 1 -6.68 -12.13 0.60
CA ASN A 1 -5.57 -12.72 -0.18
C ASN A 1 -4.30 -11.86 -0.09
N ARG A 2 -4.31 -10.58 -0.53
CA ARG A 2 -3.12 -9.72 -0.56
C ARG A 2 -2.39 -9.64 0.78
N ALA A 3 -3.13 -9.42 1.87
CA ALA A 3 -2.55 -9.38 3.21
C ALA A 3 -1.86 -10.70 3.58
N ALA A 4 -2.45 -11.86 3.25
CA ALA A 4 -1.86 -13.17 3.52
C ALA A 4 -0.60 -13.44 2.69
N GLU A 5 -0.57 -13.04 1.40
CA GLU A 5 0.66 -13.15 0.57
C GLU A 5 1.82 -12.36 1.21
N PHE A 6 1.60 -11.11 1.60
CA PHE A 6 2.63 -10.28 2.22
C PHE A 6 2.99 -10.74 3.64
N ALA A 7 2.02 -11.26 4.41
CA ALA A 7 2.28 -11.82 5.74
C ALA A 7 3.19 -13.07 5.64
N ASN A 8 2.88 -14.01 4.73
CA ASN A 8 3.73 -15.19 4.47
C ASN A 8 5.15 -14.77 4.05
N LEU A 9 5.30 -13.86 3.08
CA LEU A 9 6.62 -13.36 2.64
C LEU A 9 7.39 -12.69 3.77
N THR A 10 6.71 -11.96 4.63
CA THR A 10 7.29 -11.30 5.81
C THR A 10 7.75 -12.31 6.84
N ALA A 11 6.90 -13.30 7.16
CA ALA A 11 7.22 -14.36 8.12
C ALA A 11 8.38 -15.23 7.66
N GLU A 12 8.40 -15.62 6.37
CA GLU A 12 9.54 -16.35 5.77
C GLU A 12 10.85 -15.54 5.87
N THR A 13 10.80 -14.26 5.51
CA THR A 13 11.97 -13.36 5.55
C THR A 13 12.47 -13.17 7.00
N ALA A 14 11.58 -12.91 7.95
CA ALA A 14 11.95 -12.72 9.36
C ALA A 14 12.54 -14.02 9.97
N ALA A 15 11.91 -15.16 9.72
CA ALA A 15 12.36 -16.47 10.20
C ALA A 15 13.71 -16.86 9.58
N ALA A 16 13.91 -16.62 8.27
CA ALA A 16 15.18 -16.89 7.59
C ALA A 16 16.30 -15.97 8.12
N LEU A 17 15.99 -14.70 8.38
CA LEU A 17 16.93 -13.75 9.00
C LEU A 17 17.36 -14.24 10.40
N ALA A 18 16.40 -14.57 11.27
CA ALA A 18 16.68 -15.02 12.62
C ALA A 18 17.52 -16.30 12.65
N GLU A 19 17.20 -17.31 11.82
CA GLU A 19 17.95 -18.56 11.75
C GLU A 19 19.38 -18.34 11.20
N SER A 20 19.54 -17.55 10.13
CA SER A 20 20.84 -17.32 9.47
C SER A 20 21.83 -16.55 10.36
N LEU A 21 21.35 -15.69 11.25
CA LEU A 21 22.17 -14.98 12.25
C LEU A 21 22.61 -15.87 13.43
N ARG A 22 22.31 -17.16 13.38
CA ARG A 22 22.64 -18.16 14.42
C ARG A 22 22.15 -17.77 15.81
N THR A 23 20.97 -17.19 15.88
CA THR A 23 20.34 -16.74 17.13
C THR A 23 19.82 -17.88 18.01
N GLY A 24 19.82 -19.11 17.51
CA GLY A 24 19.17 -20.28 18.12
C GLY A 24 17.70 -20.43 17.68
N TYR A 25 17.19 -19.52 16.88
CA TYR A 25 15.84 -19.61 16.30
C TYR A 25 15.77 -20.77 15.29
N ALA A 26 14.71 -21.57 15.39
CA ALA A 26 14.45 -22.66 14.44
C ALA A 26 13.38 -22.23 13.42
N TYR A 27 13.70 -22.27 12.13
CA TYR A 27 12.77 -21.92 11.06
C TYR A 27 11.52 -22.81 11.08
N PRO A 28 10.30 -22.25 11.20
CA PRO A 28 9.07 -23.03 11.39
C PRO A 28 8.50 -23.53 10.06
N ALA A 29 9.27 -24.36 9.33
CA ALA A 29 8.95 -24.81 7.97
C ALA A 29 7.54 -25.39 7.81
N ALA A 30 7.09 -26.24 8.77
CA ALA A 30 5.78 -26.88 8.67
C ALA A 30 4.61 -25.87 8.76
N ALA A 31 4.73 -24.85 9.63
CA ALA A 31 3.69 -23.82 9.78
C ALA A 31 3.62 -22.93 8.52
N LEU A 32 4.77 -22.47 8.03
CA LEU A 32 4.86 -21.67 6.81
C LEU A 32 4.35 -22.42 5.57
N HIS A 33 4.71 -23.70 5.44
CA HIS A 33 4.19 -24.54 4.38
C HIS A 33 2.65 -24.64 4.43
N ARG A 34 2.09 -24.88 5.61
CA ARG A 34 0.63 -24.93 5.80
C ARG A 34 -0.03 -23.60 5.45
N ASN A 35 0.55 -22.46 5.86
CA ASN A 35 0.01 -21.14 5.54
C ASN A 35 0.00 -20.90 4.03
N TRP A 36 1.04 -21.30 3.30
CA TRP A 36 1.07 -21.23 1.84
C TRP A 36 0.07 -22.16 1.17
N GLU A 37 -0.10 -23.40 1.65
CA GLU A 37 -1.14 -24.30 1.12
C GLU A 37 -2.54 -23.69 1.22
N LEU A 38 -2.88 -23.09 2.37
CA LEU A 38 -4.17 -22.42 2.57
C LEU A 38 -4.31 -21.17 1.70
N THR A 39 -3.25 -20.36 1.58
CA THR A 39 -3.25 -19.18 0.72
C THR A 39 -3.49 -19.56 -0.73
N LEU A 40 -2.79 -20.58 -1.24
CA LEU A 40 -2.92 -21.05 -2.61
C LEU A 40 -4.29 -21.71 -2.87
N LEU A 41 -4.85 -22.42 -1.89
CA LEU A 41 -6.20 -22.94 -1.97
C LEU A 41 -7.23 -21.81 -2.15
N ASN A 42 -7.10 -20.73 -1.40
CA ASN A 42 -7.98 -19.57 -1.50
C ASN A 42 -7.74 -18.71 -2.75
N GLN A 43 -6.72 -19.00 -3.55
CA GLN A 43 -6.52 -18.41 -4.88
C GLN A 43 -7.24 -19.19 -5.99
N PHE A 44 -8.08 -20.17 -5.64
CA PHE A 44 -8.88 -20.89 -6.62
C PHE A 44 -9.76 -19.94 -7.44
N HIS A 45 -9.98 -20.29 -8.72
CA HIS A 45 -10.52 -19.37 -9.73
C HIS A 45 -11.94 -18.85 -9.47
N ASP A 46 -12.71 -19.48 -8.57
CA ASP A 46 -14.01 -18.96 -8.12
C ASP A 46 -13.96 -18.28 -6.74
N ILE A 47 -12.92 -18.51 -5.94
CA ILE A 47 -12.78 -17.86 -4.64
C ILE A 47 -12.20 -16.44 -4.84
N LEU A 48 -11.03 -16.34 -5.49
CA LEU A 48 -10.32 -15.08 -5.66
C LEU A 48 -11.13 -13.99 -6.40
N PRO A 49 -11.88 -14.30 -7.48
CA PRO A 49 -12.65 -13.28 -8.20
C PRO A 49 -14.00 -12.94 -7.55
N GLY A 50 -14.41 -13.59 -6.47
CA GLY A 50 -15.67 -13.27 -5.80
C GLY A 50 -16.88 -14.02 -6.38
N SER A 51 -16.68 -15.13 -7.08
CA SER A 51 -17.75 -15.87 -7.81
C SER A 51 -18.12 -17.23 -7.22
N ALA A 52 -17.75 -17.48 -5.95
CA ALA A 52 -18.15 -18.68 -5.21
C ALA A 52 -19.46 -18.48 -4.42
N LEU A 53 -19.95 -19.58 -3.80
CA LEU A 53 -21.08 -19.54 -2.86
C LEU A 53 -20.68 -18.86 -1.54
N GLY A 54 -21.65 -18.30 -0.80
CA GLY A 54 -21.41 -17.62 0.46
C GLY A 54 -20.69 -18.48 1.50
N GLU A 55 -21.04 -19.76 1.62
CA GLU A 55 -20.40 -20.70 2.55
C GLU A 55 -18.90 -20.90 2.28
N VAL A 56 -18.48 -20.76 1.02
CA VAL A 56 -17.05 -20.81 0.66
C VAL A 56 -16.31 -19.60 1.24
N TYR A 57 -16.93 -18.42 1.25
CA TYR A 57 -16.33 -17.22 1.83
C TYR A 57 -16.27 -17.26 3.35
N GLU A 58 -17.22 -17.89 4.04
CA GLU A 58 -17.13 -18.14 5.48
C GLU A 58 -15.89 -18.97 5.82
N VAL A 59 -15.65 -20.06 5.07
CA VAL A 59 -14.45 -20.90 5.22
C VAL A 59 -13.17 -20.14 4.85
N SER A 60 -13.21 -19.40 3.76
CA SER A 60 -12.07 -18.58 3.29
C SER A 60 -11.66 -17.55 4.33
N GLN A 61 -12.61 -16.82 4.92
CA GLN A 61 -12.34 -15.83 5.98
C GLN A 61 -11.72 -16.49 7.21
N GLN A 62 -12.23 -17.64 7.65
CA GLN A 62 -11.62 -18.38 8.76
C GLN A 62 -10.18 -18.78 8.43
N GLN A 63 -9.92 -19.34 7.25
CA GLN A 63 -8.59 -19.76 6.82
C GLN A 63 -7.61 -18.57 6.71
N TYR A 64 -8.03 -17.43 6.18
CA TYR A 64 -7.20 -16.23 6.18
C TYR A 64 -6.92 -15.72 7.60
N GLY A 65 -7.87 -15.81 8.52
CA GLY A 65 -7.66 -15.52 9.94
C GLY A 65 -6.60 -16.42 10.57
N GLU A 66 -6.62 -17.72 10.27
CA GLU A 66 -5.61 -18.69 10.72
C GLU A 66 -4.21 -18.36 10.15
N ILE A 67 -4.11 -18.06 8.85
CA ILE A 67 -2.86 -17.68 8.18
C ILE A 67 -2.27 -16.43 8.83
N LEU A 68 -3.02 -15.34 8.90
CA LEU A 68 -2.55 -14.06 9.41
C LEU A 68 -2.12 -14.15 10.88
N ALA A 69 -2.86 -14.88 11.71
CA ALA A 69 -2.49 -15.10 13.11
C ALA A 69 -1.22 -15.97 13.26
N SER A 70 -1.03 -16.96 12.39
CA SER A 70 0.17 -17.80 12.35
C SER A 70 1.39 -17.00 11.92
N ASP A 71 1.29 -16.25 10.82
CA ASP A 71 2.38 -15.45 10.28
C ASP A 71 2.78 -14.30 11.21
N ALA A 72 1.80 -13.65 11.87
CA ALA A 72 2.07 -12.62 12.86
C ALA A 72 2.92 -13.17 14.02
N ARG A 73 2.58 -14.34 14.57
CA ARG A 73 3.36 -15.00 15.63
C ARG A 73 4.77 -15.36 15.18
N ILE A 74 4.91 -15.96 13.97
CA ILE A 74 6.22 -16.33 13.42
C ILE A 74 7.09 -15.09 13.25
N THR A 75 6.52 -14.02 12.69
CA THR A 75 7.20 -12.73 12.50
C THR A 75 7.64 -12.15 13.84
N ASP A 76 6.73 -12.05 14.81
CA ASP A 76 6.98 -11.49 16.13
C ASP A 76 8.08 -12.25 16.88
N ASP A 77 7.98 -13.57 16.95
CA ASP A 77 8.96 -14.44 17.60
C ASP A 77 10.36 -14.30 16.95
N ALA A 78 10.44 -14.27 15.62
CA ALA A 78 11.68 -14.11 14.89
C ALA A 78 12.32 -12.74 15.13
N LEU A 79 11.53 -11.66 15.02
CA LEU A 79 12.02 -10.30 15.17
C LEU A 79 12.42 -9.98 16.61
N HIS A 80 11.69 -10.47 17.62
CA HIS A 80 12.09 -10.35 19.01
C HIS A 80 13.41 -11.08 19.29
N THR A 81 13.60 -12.26 18.71
CA THR A 81 14.86 -13.01 18.82
C THR A 81 16.05 -12.22 18.25
N VAL A 82 15.88 -11.58 17.09
CA VAL A 82 16.93 -10.73 16.49
C VAL A 82 17.13 -9.46 17.31
N ALA A 83 16.04 -8.77 17.64
CA ALA A 83 16.07 -7.49 18.36
C ALA A 83 16.77 -7.62 19.71
N ALA A 84 16.59 -8.74 20.43
CA ALA A 84 17.26 -9.01 21.70
C ALA A 84 18.80 -9.09 21.61
N LEU A 85 19.33 -9.25 20.42
CA LEU A 85 20.78 -9.31 20.15
C LEU A 85 21.33 -8.01 19.56
N VAL A 86 20.49 -7.06 19.19
CA VAL A 86 20.95 -5.76 18.66
C VAL A 86 21.60 -4.97 19.79
N LYS A 87 22.86 -4.58 19.60
CA LYS A 87 23.58 -3.78 20.60
C LYS A 87 23.05 -2.37 20.65
N THR A 88 22.53 -1.95 21.81
CA THR A 88 21.99 -0.62 22.06
C THR A 88 22.45 -0.09 23.42
N ASP A 89 22.87 1.18 23.49
CA ASP A 89 23.34 1.79 24.73
C ASP A 89 22.21 2.44 25.53
N ARG A 90 21.04 2.60 24.92
CA ARG A 90 19.82 3.22 25.48
C ARG A 90 18.56 2.56 24.92
N PRO A 91 17.39 2.77 25.54
CA PRO A 91 16.12 2.32 24.98
C PRO A 91 15.82 3.00 23.62
N GLY A 92 15.08 2.32 22.77
CA GLY A 92 14.68 2.84 21.45
C GLY A 92 13.80 1.89 20.68
N VAL A 93 13.78 2.06 19.37
CA VAL A 93 13.02 1.23 18.42
C VAL A 93 13.98 0.58 17.43
N VAL A 94 13.91 -0.74 17.30
CA VAL A 94 14.49 -1.46 16.16
C VAL A 94 13.40 -1.55 15.09
N VAL A 95 13.65 -0.98 13.92
CA VAL A 95 12.72 -1.03 12.79
C VAL A 95 13.25 -2.00 11.75
N PHE A 96 12.46 -3.02 11.43
CA PHE A 96 12.80 -4.03 10.44
C PHE A 96 12.18 -3.70 9.08
N ASN A 97 12.97 -3.90 8.03
CA ASN A 97 12.56 -3.80 6.63
C ASN A 97 12.63 -5.17 5.97
N GLN A 98 11.48 -5.74 5.70
CA GLN A 98 11.35 -7.02 5.01
C GLN A 98 11.47 -6.91 3.48
N LEU A 99 11.54 -5.68 2.93
CA LEU A 99 11.65 -5.46 1.48
C LEU A 99 13.12 -5.55 1.00
N GLY A 100 13.30 -5.84 -0.27
CA GLY A 100 14.61 -6.01 -0.91
C GLY A 100 15.30 -4.71 -1.34
N PHE A 101 14.81 -3.57 -0.88
CA PHE A 101 15.36 -2.24 -1.16
C PHE A 101 15.34 -1.37 0.11
N ALA A 102 16.24 -0.42 0.19
CA ALA A 102 16.25 0.56 1.27
C ALA A 102 15.11 1.57 1.06
N ARG A 103 14.54 2.08 2.16
CA ARG A 103 13.42 3.03 2.11
C ARG A 103 13.37 3.97 3.29
N ASP A 104 12.74 5.14 3.08
CA ASP A 104 12.20 5.98 4.13
C ASP A 104 10.70 5.66 4.26
N THR A 105 10.21 5.46 5.48
CA THR A 105 8.80 5.09 5.69
C THR A 105 8.29 5.56 7.04
N VAL A 106 6.99 5.85 7.12
CA VAL A 106 6.35 6.19 8.40
C VAL A 106 6.21 4.93 9.25
N VAL A 107 6.57 5.07 10.51
CA VAL A 107 6.53 4.01 11.50
C VAL A 107 5.76 4.49 12.72
N ARG A 108 4.85 3.65 13.22
CA ARG A 108 4.12 3.89 14.47
C ARG A 108 4.41 2.78 15.47
N VAL A 109 4.83 3.15 16.67
CA VAL A 109 5.18 2.19 17.74
C VAL A 109 4.52 2.58 19.06
N ALA A 110 3.88 1.62 19.72
CA ALA A 110 3.35 1.81 21.07
C ALA A 110 4.53 1.86 22.05
N CYS A 111 4.75 3.01 22.67
CA CYS A 111 5.82 3.21 23.65
C CYS A 111 5.51 4.45 24.51
N GLY A 112 6.22 4.58 25.65
CA GLY A 112 6.07 5.76 26.52
C GLY A 112 7.01 6.92 26.19
N ALA A 113 7.72 6.86 25.04
CA ALA A 113 8.66 7.90 24.61
C ALA A 113 7.93 9.04 23.87
N SER A 114 8.48 10.24 23.95
CA SER A 114 7.95 11.44 23.33
C SER A 114 8.80 11.97 22.18
N GLY A 115 9.99 11.41 21.97
CA GLY A 115 10.91 11.81 20.90
C GLY A 115 11.81 10.65 20.47
N ILE A 116 12.47 10.82 19.33
CA ILE A 116 13.34 9.82 18.71
C ILE A 116 14.48 10.49 17.94
N THR A 117 15.63 9.83 17.84
CA THR A 117 16.80 10.35 17.12
C THR A 117 17.33 9.33 16.13
N ASP A 118 18.07 9.84 15.13
CA ASP A 118 18.94 9.07 14.25
C ASP A 118 20.34 9.67 14.28
N ASP A 119 21.34 8.86 14.61
CA ASP A 119 22.74 9.30 14.79
C ASP A 119 22.89 10.57 15.67
N GLY A 120 22.04 10.72 16.70
CA GLY A 120 22.02 11.84 17.62
C GLY A 120 21.25 13.08 17.15
N HIS A 121 20.67 13.05 15.95
CA HIS A 121 19.84 14.13 15.42
C HIS A 121 18.35 13.81 15.65
N PRO A 122 17.54 14.77 16.20
CA PRO A 122 16.11 14.56 16.33
C PRO A 122 15.43 14.28 14.99
N LEU A 123 14.52 13.31 14.97
CA LEU A 123 13.66 13.03 13.83
C LEU A 123 12.29 13.71 14.01
N PRO A 124 11.66 14.17 12.94
CA PRO A 124 10.27 14.58 12.97
C PRO A 124 9.40 13.45 13.50
N CYS A 125 8.64 13.70 14.57
CA CYS A 125 7.80 12.69 15.20
C CYS A 125 6.55 13.34 15.80
N HIS A 126 5.54 12.50 16.06
CA HIS A 126 4.28 12.87 16.71
C HIS A 126 3.87 11.82 17.72
N THR A 127 3.32 12.24 18.84
CA THR A 127 2.86 11.33 19.90
C THR A 127 1.37 11.46 20.11
N GLU A 128 0.66 10.36 19.88
CA GLU A 128 -0.78 10.29 20.07
C GLU A 128 -1.18 8.97 20.74
N ASN A 129 -2.06 9.00 21.73
CA ASN A 129 -2.63 7.82 22.41
C ASN A 129 -1.57 6.80 22.88
N GLY A 130 -0.41 7.29 23.38
CA GLY A 130 0.68 6.44 23.87
C GLY A 130 1.50 5.74 22.77
N ALA A 131 1.33 6.14 21.52
CA ALA A 131 2.14 5.69 20.41
C ALA A 131 2.95 6.86 19.84
N LEU A 132 4.19 6.58 19.45
CA LEU A 132 5.10 7.48 18.74
C LEU A 132 5.08 7.15 17.26
N THR A 133 4.82 8.16 16.42
CA THR A 133 4.88 8.08 14.95
C THR A 133 6.06 8.90 14.46
N PHE A 134 6.89 8.36 13.58
CA PHE A 134 8.06 9.04 13.04
C PHE A 134 8.40 8.52 11.63
N VAL A 135 9.29 9.23 10.94
CA VAL A 135 9.84 8.78 9.65
C VAL A 135 11.15 8.04 9.91
N ALA A 136 11.14 6.71 9.74
CA ALA A 136 12.34 5.90 9.73
C ALA A 136 13.09 6.13 8.42
N LYS A 137 14.28 6.74 8.49
CA LYS A 137 15.10 7.09 7.35
C LYS A 137 16.18 6.04 7.10
N ASP A 138 16.59 5.90 5.83
CA ASP A 138 17.68 5.02 5.40
C ASP A 138 17.54 3.60 5.94
N LEU A 139 16.30 3.08 6.00
CA LEU A 139 16.02 1.75 6.52
C LEU A 139 16.57 0.69 5.57
N PRO A 140 17.58 -0.12 5.99
CA PRO A 140 18.29 -1.01 5.08
C PRO A 140 17.41 -2.12 4.50
N ALA A 141 17.71 -2.55 3.27
CA ALA A 141 17.04 -3.68 2.62
C ALA A 141 17.24 -4.98 3.40
N LYS A 142 16.16 -5.80 3.55
CA LYS A 142 16.21 -7.11 4.23
C LYS A 142 17.03 -7.06 5.53
N GLY A 143 16.70 -6.08 6.40
CA GLY A 143 17.48 -5.81 7.59
C GLY A 143 16.77 -4.91 8.59
N TRP A 144 17.55 -4.19 9.39
CA TRP A 144 17.02 -3.31 10.42
C TRP A 144 17.90 -2.09 10.66
N ARG A 145 17.30 -1.07 11.33
CA ARG A 145 18.00 0.07 11.92
C ARG A 145 17.41 0.38 13.30
N PHE A 146 18.27 0.72 14.25
CA PHE A 146 17.90 1.14 15.59
C PHE A 146 17.83 2.66 15.68
N TYR A 147 16.76 3.17 16.29
CA TYR A 147 16.52 4.58 16.55
C TYR A 147 16.35 4.78 18.06
N PRO A 148 17.27 5.51 18.73
CA PRO A 148 17.19 5.78 20.15
C PRO A 148 16.03 6.70 20.51
N PHE A 149 15.34 6.42 21.62
CA PHE A 149 14.39 7.37 22.20
C PHE A 149 15.11 8.63 22.72
N ALA A 150 14.39 9.75 22.67
CA ALA A 150 14.83 11.07 23.09
C ALA A 150 13.70 11.82 23.79
N ASP A 151 13.99 13.00 24.29
CA ASP A 151 12.98 13.94 24.75
C ASP A 151 12.24 14.54 23.53
N ALA A 152 11.00 15.01 23.79
CA ALA A 152 10.22 15.67 22.76
C ALA A 152 10.86 16.96 22.28
N GLU A 153 10.91 17.14 20.97
CA GLU A 153 11.15 18.43 20.33
C GLU A 153 9.81 19.15 20.09
N PRO A 154 9.80 20.48 19.96
CA PRO A 154 8.57 21.19 19.59
C PRO A 154 8.03 20.71 18.24
N GLU A 155 6.77 20.31 18.22
CA GLU A 155 6.12 19.89 16.99
C GLU A 155 5.84 21.10 16.08
N THR A 156 6.26 21.03 14.84
CA THR A 156 5.94 22.01 13.80
C THR A 156 5.05 21.35 12.77
N PRO A 157 3.85 21.88 12.48
CA PRO A 157 3.00 21.35 11.43
C PRO A 157 3.73 21.20 10.09
N CYS A 158 3.47 20.11 9.38
CA CYS A 158 4.10 19.85 8.07
C CYS A 158 3.42 20.58 6.91
N ALA A 159 2.24 21.19 7.13
CA ALA A 159 1.47 21.87 6.11
C ALA A 159 0.84 23.16 6.64
N GLU A 160 0.65 24.15 5.77
CA GLU A 160 -0.29 25.24 5.99
C GLU A 160 -1.68 24.78 5.55
N VAL A 161 -2.68 24.94 6.43
CA VAL A 161 -4.05 24.50 6.19
C VAL A 161 -4.99 25.68 6.29
N THR A 162 -5.78 25.92 5.24
CA THR A 162 -6.79 26.99 5.17
C THR A 162 -8.13 26.44 4.78
N GLU A 163 -9.20 26.79 5.50
CA GLU A 163 -10.58 26.45 5.11
C GLU A 163 -10.99 27.20 3.85
N ASN A 164 -11.71 26.55 2.95
CA ASN A 164 -12.18 27.10 1.68
C ASN A 164 -13.51 26.47 1.25
N ASP A 165 -14.60 27.23 1.27
CA ASP A 165 -15.95 26.85 0.79
C ASP A 165 -16.40 25.42 1.22
N GLY A 166 -16.22 25.09 2.50
CA GLY A 166 -16.56 23.79 3.07
C GLY A 166 -15.52 22.67 2.84
N GLY A 167 -14.42 22.99 2.18
CA GLY A 167 -13.23 22.13 2.01
C GLY A 167 -11.98 22.77 2.60
N TYR A 168 -10.80 22.34 2.09
CA TYR A 168 -9.51 22.82 2.59
C TYR A 168 -8.51 23.06 1.45
N ILE A 169 -7.70 24.10 1.62
CA ILE A 169 -6.45 24.29 0.89
C ILE A 169 -5.32 23.81 1.78
N ILE A 170 -4.51 22.89 1.29
CA ILE A 170 -3.35 22.34 2.01
C ILE A 170 -2.10 22.64 1.20
N ASP A 171 -1.18 23.36 1.84
CA ASP A 171 0.10 23.72 1.27
C ASP A 171 1.22 22.98 2.01
N THR A 172 1.85 22.00 1.32
CA THR A 172 2.97 21.20 1.80
C THR A 172 4.26 21.61 1.08
N PRO A 173 5.45 21.15 1.48
CA PRO A 173 6.66 21.33 0.70
C PRO A 173 6.58 20.82 -0.75
N LEU A 174 5.77 19.79 -1.00
CA LEU A 174 5.66 19.11 -2.30
C LEU A 174 4.48 19.63 -3.14
N TYR A 175 3.37 19.96 -2.49
CA TYR A 175 2.09 20.20 -3.17
C TYR A 175 1.36 21.44 -2.65
N HIS A 176 0.61 22.07 -3.56
CA HIS A 176 -0.52 22.92 -3.22
C HIS A 176 -1.79 22.21 -3.67
N ILE A 177 -2.65 21.79 -2.73
CA ILE A 177 -3.82 20.95 -3.01
C ILE A 177 -5.08 21.64 -2.50
N VAL A 178 -6.12 21.61 -3.33
CA VAL A 178 -7.46 22.09 -2.97
C VAL A 178 -8.42 20.93 -2.89
N PHE A 179 -9.01 20.73 -1.72
CA PHE A 179 -10.09 19.76 -1.47
C PHE A 179 -11.44 20.47 -1.39
N ASN A 180 -12.47 19.89 -2.00
CA ASN A 180 -13.84 20.28 -1.73
C ASN A 180 -14.38 19.59 -0.46
N GLY A 181 -15.60 19.95 -0.03
CA GLY A 181 -16.24 19.39 1.17
C GLY A 181 -16.58 17.89 1.10
N CYS A 182 -16.45 17.28 -0.07
CA CYS A 182 -16.64 15.84 -0.29
C CYS A 182 -15.32 15.03 -0.25
N GLY A 183 -14.19 15.69 0.05
CA GLY A 183 -12.87 15.04 0.06
C GLY A 183 -12.30 14.78 -1.33
N GLU A 184 -12.85 15.42 -2.36
CA GLU A 184 -12.37 15.33 -3.73
C GLU A 184 -11.31 16.41 -3.97
N ILE A 185 -10.24 16.08 -4.71
CA ILE A 185 -9.18 17.01 -5.06
C ILE A 185 -9.58 17.76 -6.32
N THR A 186 -9.81 19.07 -6.20
CA THR A 186 -10.20 19.95 -7.31
C THR A 186 -9.04 20.64 -7.99
N ALA A 187 -7.88 20.72 -7.32
CA ALA A 187 -6.60 21.17 -7.86
C ALA A 187 -5.43 20.51 -7.12
N LEU A 188 -4.39 20.16 -7.84
CA LEU A 188 -3.15 19.61 -7.29
C LEU A 188 -1.96 20.16 -8.10
N LEU A 189 -1.35 21.23 -7.61
CA LEU A 189 -0.11 21.75 -8.14
C LEU A 189 1.07 21.00 -7.53
N ASP A 190 1.80 20.28 -8.36
CA ASP A 190 3.10 19.71 -8.03
C ASP A 190 4.15 20.80 -8.09
N LYS A 191 4.68 21.20 -6.93
CA LYS A 191 5.62 22.35 -6.81
C LYS A 191 6.99 22.07 -7.43
N GLU A 192 7.44 20.82 -7.39
CA GLU A 192 8.72 20.42 -7.97
C GLU A 192 8.64 20.37 -9.49
N ALA A 193 7.55 19.84 -10.03
CA ALA A 193 7.29 19.82 -11.48
C ALA A 193 6.83 21.19 -12.01
N GLY A 194 6.30 22.07 -11.14
CA GLY A 194 5.65 23.32 -11.54
C GLY A 194 4.38 23.06 -12.38
N ARG A 195 3.64 21.96 -12.09
CA ARG A 195 2.58 21.44 -12.94
C ARG A 195 1.30 21.17 -12.17
N GLU A 196 0.18 21.63 -12.72
CA GLU A 196 -1.17 21.23 -12.27
C GLU A 196 -1.46 19.81 -12.80
N LEU A 197 -1.85 18.89 -11.89
CA LEU A 197 -2.14 17.51 -12.26
C LEU A 197 -3.61 17.31 -12.62
N ILE A 198 -4.53 18.00 -11.96
CA ILE A 198 -5.96 17.77 -12.14
C ILE A 198 -6.48 18.70 -13.25
N PRO A 199 -7.10 18.18 -14.32
CA PRO A 199 -7.67 19.00 -15.38
C PRO A 199 -8.74 19.94 -14.83
N ALA A 200 -8.76 21.18 -15.32
CA ALA A 200 -9.71 22.20 -14.87
C ALA A 200 -11.17 21.74 -14.94
N GLY A 201 -11.89 21.89 -13.84
CA GLY A 201 -13.31 21.51 -13.74
C GLY A 201 -13.56 20.02 -13.51
N GLN A 202 -12.50 19.22 -13.28
CA GLN A 202 -12.61 17.83 -12.87
C GLN A 202 -12.13 17.65 -11.42
N CYS A 203 -12.46 16.49 -10.81
CA CYS A 203 -12.08 16.19 -9.45
C CYS A 203 -11.43 14.80 -9.38
N ALA A 204 -10.30 14.69 -8.68
CA ALA A 204 -9.70 13.39 -8.32
C ALA A 204 -10.18 12.91 -6.96
N ASN A 205 -10.04 11.62 -6.69
CA ASN A 205 -10.71 10.92 -5.59
C ASN A 205 -12.25 11.03 -5.69
N GLU A 206 -12.77 11.16 -6.91
CA GLU A 206 -14.19 11.15 -7.14
C GLU A 206 -14.75 9.73 -7.00
N LEU A 207 -15.65 9.52 -6.05
CA LEU A 207 -16.37 8.26 -5.93
C LEU A 207 -17.47 8.18 -6.98
N GLN A 208 -17.48 7.12 -7.77
CA GLN A 208 -18.42 6.90 -8.86
C GLN A 208 -19.22 5.63 -8.61
N LEU A 209 -20.53 5.73 -8.65
CA LEU A 209 -21.47 4.63 -8.51
C LEU A 209 -22.09 4.29 -9.86
N PHE A 210 -22.04 3.02 -10.24
CA PHE A 210 -22.60 2.54 -11.49
C PHE A 210 -23.56 1.38 -11.25
N GLU A 211 -24.62 1.30 -12.04
CA GLU A 211 -25.47 0.11 -12.07
C GLU A 211 -24.67 -1.07 -12.63
N ASP A 212 -24.67 -2.19 -11.89
CA ASP A 212 -23.97 -3.43 -12.25
C ASP A 212 -24.99 -4.58 -12.34
N ARG A 213 -25.59 -4.74 -13.51
CA ARG A 213 -26.59 -5.78 -13.80
C ARG A 213 -26.27 -6.44 -15.13
N PRO A 214 -25.33 -7.40 -15.14
CA PRO A 214 -25.07 -8.15 -16.36
C PRO A 214 -26.27 -9.04 -16.74
N ASP A 215 -26.43 -9.29 -18.03
CA ASP A 215 -27.52 -10.14 -18.55
C ASP A 215 -27.41 -11.59 -18.05
N GLU A 216 -26.17 -12.11 -17.91
CA GLU A 216 -25.88 -13.45 -17.43
C GLU A 216 -24.63 -13.44 -16.54
N TYR A 217 -24.52 -14.45 -15.66
CA TYR A 217 -23.33 -14.69 -14.83
C TYR A 217 -22.97 -13.51 -13.90
N ASP A 218 -23.86 -13.16 -13.01
CA ASP A 218 -23.88 -11.96 -12.17
C ASP A 218 -22.51 -11.65 -11.52
N ALA A 219 -21.86 -12.61 -10.86
CA ALA A 219 -20.56 -12.37 -10.24
C ALA A 219 -19.36 -12.42 -11.22
N TRP A 220 -19.51 -13.02 -12.40
CA TRP A 220 -18.41 -13.17 -13.39
C TRP A 220 -18.37 -12.03 -14.40
N ASN A 221 -19.52 -11.64 -14.93
CA ASN A 221 -19.59 -10.67 -16.01
C ASN A 221 -19.68 -9.23 -15.48
N LEU A 222 -19.11 -8.32 -16.23
CA LEU A 222 -19.35 -6.89 -16.16
C LEU A 222 -19.65 -6.39 -17.56
N GLU A 223 -20.80 -5.73 -17.76
CA GLU A 223 -21.18 -5.25 -19.08
C GLU A 223 -20.43 -3.97 -19.44
N LYS A 224 -19.89 -3.88 -20.67
CA LYS A 224 -19.14 -2.72 -21.13
C LYS A 224 -19.95 -1.40 -21.09
N TYR A 225 -21.28 -1.49 -21.01
CA TYR A 225 -22.19 -0.35 -20.98
C TYR A 225 -22.47 0.21 -19.58
N TYR A 226 -21.92 -0.39 -18.50
CA TYR A 226 -22.18 0.03 -17.13
C TYR A 226 -21.95 1.54 -16.92
N ARG A 227 -20.97 2.13 -17.59
CA ARG A 227 -20.64 3.56 -17.52
C ARG A 227 -21.78 4.49 -17.96
N ARG A 228 -22.77 3.99 -18.69
CA ARG A 228 -23.95 4.76 -19.12
C ARG A 228 -24.99 4.94 -18.02
N HIS A 229 -24.89 4.14 -16.95
CA HIS A 229 -25.84 4.10 -15.84
C HIS A 229 -25.14 4.48 -14.55
N ARG A 230 -24.73 5.75 -14.47
CA ARG A 230 -24.11 6.32 -13.27
C ARG A 230 -25.19 6.87 -12.35
N PHE A 231 -25.13 6.49 -11.06
CA PHE A 231 -25.97 7.06 -10.02
C PHE A 231 -25.36 8.37 -9.50
N ALA A 232 -26.22 9.31 -9.10
CA ALA A 232 -25.77 10.48 -8.37
C ALA A 232 -25.27 10.08 -6.96
N LEU A 233 -24.22 10.73 -6.51
CA LEU A 233 -23.69 10.61 -5.16
C LEU A 233 -23.90 11.96 -4.44
N ASP A 234 -25.09 12.14 -3.89
CA ASP A 234 -25.60 13.36 -3.25
C ASP A 234 -25.75 13.21 -1.72
N GLY A 235 -25.20 12.16 -1.14
CA GLY A 235 -25.16 11.92 0.30
C GLY A 235 -24.33 12.98 1.04
N ALA A 236 -24.71 13.26 2.29
CA ALA A 236 -24.00 14.19 3.16
C ALA A 236 -22.53 13.77 3.33
N ALA A 237 -21.65 14.76 3.26
CA ALA A 237 -20.23 14.60 3.51
C ALA A 237 -19.76 15.59 4.58
N ARG A 238 -18.80 15.18 5.40
CA ARG A 238 -18.14 16.01 6.40
C ARG A 238 -16.64 15.78 6.32
N LEU A 239 -15.89 16.81 5.97
CA LEU A 239 -14.44 16.80 5.93
C LEU A 239 -13.89 17.62 7.09
N THR A 240 -12.89 17.10 7.80
CA THR A 240 -12.22 17.78 8.92
C THR A 240 -10.72 17.52 8.89
N VAL A 241 -9.92 18.40 9.48
CA VAL A 241 -8.50 18.18 9.70
C VAL A 241 -8.34 17.33 10.97
N ALA A 242 -7.89 16.10 10.83
CA ALA A 242 -7.68 15.19 11.96
C ALA A 242 -6.29 15.30 12.58
N GLU A 243 -5.27 15.60 11.75
CA GLU A 243 -3.88 15.75 12.19
C GLU A 243 -3.14 16.73 11.27
N ASN A 244 -2.26 17.54 11.87
CA ASN A 244 -1.25 18.31 11.14
C ASN A 244 0.01 18.36 12.00
N SER A 245 0.77 17.29 11.93
CA SER A 245 1.97 17.01 12.72
C SER A 245 3.25 17.18 11.87
N PRO A 246 4.44 17.05 12.42
CA PRO A 246 5.68 17.03 11.64
C PRO A 246 5.77 15.82 10.66
N VAL A 247 4.94 14.79 10.85
CA VAL A 247 5.00 13.55 10.09
C VAL A 247 4.01 13.52 8.93
N CYS A 248 2.81 14.05 9.14
CA CYS A 248 1.77 14.08 8.11
C CYS A 248 0.70 15.16 8.36
N CYS A 249 -0.02 15.52 7.29
CA CYS A 249 -1.29 16.20 7.35
C CYS A 249 -2.40 15.23 6.95
N ARG A 250 -3.39 14.98 7.83
CA ARG A 250 -4.46 14.01 7.62
C ARG A 250 -5.82 14.68 7.71
N LEU A 251 -6.60 14.54 6.65
CA LEU A 251 -8.01 14.88 6.62
C LEU A 251 -8.86 13.64 6.94
N HIS A 252 -9.94 13.83 7.66
CA HIS A 252 -10.93 12.79 7.98
C HIS A 252 -12.25 13.13 7.29
N LEU A 253 -12.70 12.23 6.42
CA LEU A 253 -13.93 12.32 5.67
C LEU A 253 -14.94 11.28 6.18
N GLU A 254 -16.13 11.74 6.55
CA GLU A 254 -17.32 10.90 6.73
C GLU A 254 -18.29 11.18 5.57
N ARG A 255 -18.76 10.15 4.87
CA ARG A 255 -19.66 10.32 3.71
C ARG A 255 -20.74 9.24 3.68
N ALA A 256 -21.99 9.66 3.52
CA ALA A 256 -23.08 8.74 3.22
C ALA A 256 -23.09 8.39 1.72
N ILE A 257 -23.26 7.10 1.42
CA ILE A 257 -23.36 6.57 0.06
C ILE A 257 -24.66 5.74 -0.01
N SER A 258 -25.77 6.35 -0.42
CA SER A 258 -27.08 5.70 -0.43
C SER A 258 -27.40 5.06 0.94
N ARG A 259 -27.36 3.71 1.09
CA ARG A 259 -27.58 2.99 2.35
C ARG A 259 -26.28 2.70 3.11
N SER A 260 -25.14 2.99 2.51
CA SER A 260 -23.79 2.68 2.98
C SER A 260 -23.17 3.90 3.66
N GLN A 261 -22.17 3.65 4.53
CA GLN A 261 -21.39 4.69 5.19
C GLN A 261 -19.92 4.50 4.88
N LEU A 262 -19.26 5.56 4.47
CA LEU A 262 -17.82 5.60 4.21
C LEU A 262 -17.13 6.54 5.19
N VAL A 263 -16.02 6.07 5.74
CA VAL A 263 -15.04 6.88 6.46
C VAL A 263 -13.71 6.76 5.73
N GLN A 264 -13.06 7.90 5.47
CA GLN A 264 -11.78 7.90 4.76
C GLN A 264 -10.81 8.88 5.40
N ASP A 265 -9.62 8.38 5.71
CA ASP A 265 -8.50 9.22 6.12
C ASP A 265 -7.61 9.50 4.89
N ILE A 266 -7.50 10.79 4.52
CA ILE A 266 -6.68 11.25 3.41
C ILE A 266 -5.39 11.81 3.99
N THR A 267 -4.26 11.16 3.74
CA THR A 267 -2.98 11.49 4.37
C THR A 267 -1.96 12.00 3.34
N LEU A 268 -1.43 13.18 3.63
CA LEU A 268 -0.33 13.82 2.89
C LEU A 268 0.94 13.78 3.75
N TYR A 269 2.08 13.54 3.11
CA TYR A 269 3.38 13.43 3.78
C TYR A 269 4.35 14.51 3.30
N PRO A 270 5.12 15.16 4.19
CA PRO A 270 6.11 16.15 3.78
C PRO A 270 7.34 15.55 3.07
N HIS A 271 7.56 14.25 3.26
CA HIS A 271 8.73 13.50 2.76
C HIS A 271 8.40 12.52 1.64
N SER A 272 7.13 12.34 1.29
CA SER A 272 6.68 11.39 0.26
C SER A 272 5.67 12.04 -0.67
N ARG A 273 5.81 11.73 -1.96
CA ARG A 273 4.88 12.20 -3.00
C ARG A 273 3.55 11.44 -2.98
N ARG A 274 3.45 10.34 -2.23
CA ARG A 274 2.25 9.50 -2.12
C ARG A 274 1.18 10.21 -1.26
N ILE A 275 -0.04 10.18 -1.74
CA ILE A 275 -1.25 10.64 -1.03
C ILE A 275 -2.09 9.40 -0.79
N ASP A 276 -2.29 9.03 0.48
CA ASP A 276 -2.98 7.80 0.88
C ASP A 276 -4.46 8.08 1.18
N PHE A 277 -5.34 7.17 0.77
CA PHE A 277 -6.78 7.17 1.02
C PHE A 277 -7.14 5.89 1.76
N ALA A 278 -6.93 5.87 3.08
CA ALA A 278 -7.31 4.75 3.94
C ALA A 278 -8.82 4.78 4.16
N THR A 279 -9.51 3.77 3.68
CA THR A 279 -10.97 3.76 3.55
C THR A 279 -11.58 2.62 4.35
N HIS A 280 -12.55 2.96 5.20
CA HIS A 280 -13.48 2.02 5.82
C HIS A 280 -14.87 2.26 5.24
N ILE A 281 -15.57 1.21 4.84
CA ILE A 281 -16.94 1.31 4.32
C ILE A 281 -17.81 0.18 4.86
N ASP A 282 -18.99 0.51 5.42
CA ASP A 282 -20.07 -0.44 5.68
C ASP A 282 -20.98 -0.48 4.44
N TRP A 283 -20.72 -1.48 3.57
CA TRP A 283 -21.37 -1.57 2.26
C TRP A 283 -22.69 -2.32 2.33
N ARG A 284 -23.76 -1.71 1.80
CA ARG A 284 -25.14 -2.24 1.85
C ARG A 284 -25.87 -2.15 0.52
N GLU A 285 -25.14 -1.84 -0.55
CA GLU A 285 -25.73 -1.76 -1.88
C GLU A 285 -25.74 -3.14 -2.55
N GLN A 286 -26.58 -3.31 -3.56
CA GLN A 286 -26.66 -4.48 -4.41
C GLN A 286 -26.69 -4.05 -5.87
N HIS A 287 -26.00 -4.79 -6.75
CA HIS A 287 -25.85 -4.46 -8.16
C HIS A 287 -25.32 -3.03 -8.39
N VAL A 288 -24.39 -2.61 -7.56
CA VAL A 288 -23.70 -1.31 -7.65
C VAL A 288 -22.21 -1.52 -7.66
N LEU A 289 -21.57 -1.04 -8.73
CA LEU A 289 -20.11 -0.95 -8.83
C LEU A 289 -19.66 0.41 -8.29
N LEU A 290 -18.83 0.40 -7.25
CA LEU A 290 -18.19 1.58 -6.69
C LEU A 290 -16.76 1.70 -7.23
N LYS A 291 -16.42 2.86 -7.79
CA LYS A 291 -15.07 3.17 -8.27
C LYS A 291 -14.56 4.49 -7.68
N ALA A 292 -13.24 4.59 -7.51
CA ALA A 292 -12.54 5.85 -7.28
C ALA A 292 -11.90 6.31 -8.59
N ALA A 293 -12.15 7.56 -9.01
CA ALA A 293 -11.68 8.13 -10.25
C ALA A 293 -10.66 9.26 -10.02
N PHE A 294 -9.61 9.26 -10.83
CA PHE A 294 -8.52 10.21 -10.79
C PHE A 294 -8.24 10.72 -12.22
N PRO A 295 -8.92 11.79 -12.65
CA PRO A 295 -8.58 12.47 -13.88
C PRO A 295 -7.22 13.16 -13.73
N VAL A 296 -6.34 13.01 -14.72
CA VAL A 296 -4.99 13.58 -14.72
C VAL A 296 -4.68 14.24 -16.07
N ASP A 297 -4.00 15.40 -16.03
CA ASP A 297 -3.55 16.09 -17.21
C ASP A 297 -2.22 15.50 -17.74
N ILE A 298 -2.31 14.26 -18.22
CA ILE A 298 -1.20 13.47 -18.77
C ILE A 298 -1.63 12.93 -20.14
N CYS A 299 -0.82 13.20 -21.16
CA CYS A 299 -1.08 12.78 -22.53
C CYS A 299 -0.29 11.51 -22.85
N ALA A 300 -0.94 10.35 -22.72
CA ALA A 300 -0.35 9.06 -23.04
C ALA A 300 -1.38 8.13 -23.69
N ASP A 301 -0.94 7.40 -24.71
CA ASP A 301 -1.76 6.41 -25.44
C ASP A 301 -1.72 5.01 -24.81
N ARG A 302 -0.87 4.82 -23.79
CA ARG A 302 -0.72 3.55 -23.05
C ARG A 302 -0.56 3.80 -21.57
N ALA A 303 -1.19 2.96 -20.76
CA ALA A 303 -0.98 2.89 -19.33
C ALA A 303 -0.20 1.62 -18.97
N GLN A 304 0.61 1.67 -17.92
CA GLN A 304 1.36 0.53 -17.42
C GLN A 304 0.65 -0.06 -16.20
N TYR A 305 0.61 -1.39 -16.11
CA TYR A 305 -0.07 -2.11 -15.04
C TYR A 305 0.85 -3.15 -14.41
N ASP A 306 0.82 -3.23 -13.09
CA ASP A 306 1.53 -4.25 -12.34
C ASP A 306 0.92 -5.65 -12.59
N ILE A 307 1.77 -6.61 -12.88
CA ILE A 307 1.43 -8.04 -12.96
C ILE A 307 2.42 -8.85 -12.12
N GLN A 308 2.26 -10.15 -12.07
CA GLN A 308 3.16 -11.05 -11.35
C GLN A 308 4.59 -10.91 -11.92
N PHE A 309 5.52 -10.49 -11.06
CA PHE A 309 6.96 -10.35 -11.38
C PHE A 309 7.27 -9.47 -12.61
N GLY A 310 6.46 -8.47 -12.86
CA GLY A 310 6.65 -7.58 -14.01
C GLY A 310 5.52 -6.57 -14.16
N SER A 311 5.41 -6.02 -15.36
CA SER A 311 4.35 -5.08 -15.72
C SER A 311 3.96 -5.23 -17.17
N ILE A 312 2.75 -4.79 -17.53
CA ILE A 312 2.23 -4.85 -18.89
C ILE A 312 1.64 -3.49 -19.29
N ALA A 313 1.95 -3.05 -20.51
CA ALA A 313 1.32 -1.87 -21.08
C ALA A 313 0.03 -2.24 -21.80
N ARG A 314 -1.02 -1.42 -21.61
CA ARG A 314 -2.30 -1.54 -22.34
C ARG A 314 -2.70 -0.17 -22.88
N ASP A 315 -3.37 -0.18 -24.02
CA ASP A 315 -3.79 1.03 -24.70
C ASP A 315 -4.90 1.75 -23.90
N THR A 316 -4.87 3.09 -23.90
CA THR A 316 -5.86 3.95 -23.20
C THR A 316 -7.01 4.37 -24.12
N HIS A 317 -6.95 4.04 -25.41
CA HIS A 317 -7.96 4.35 -26.41
C HIS A 317 -8.83 3.11 -26.75
N THR A 318 -9.93 3.34 -27.45
CA THR A 318 -10.89 2.31 -27.87
C THR A 318 -11.01 2.26 -29.42
N ASN A 319 -9.87 2.40 -30.13
CA ASN A 319 -9.87 2.53 -31.60
C ASN A 319 -10.26 1.25 -32.33
N THR A 320 -10.07 0.10 -31.71
CA THR A 320 -10.46 -1.20 -32.26
C THR A 320 -11.43 -1.91 -31.34
N SER A 321 -12.14 -2.93 -31.87
CA SER A 321 -13.00 -3.77 -31.04
C SER A 321 -12.23 -4.56 -29.95
N TRP A 322 -10.94 -4.83 -30.18
CA TRP A 322 -10.05 -5.42 -29.19
C TRP A 322 -9.76 -4.46 -28.04
N ASP A 323 -9.56 -3.19 -28.33
CA ASP A 323 -9.32 -2.17 -27.30
C ASP A 323 -10.62 -1.90 -26.54
N GLU A 324 -11.75 -1.78 -27.24
CA GLU A 324 -13.07 -1.62 -26.62
C GLU A 324 -13.40 -2.78 -25.65
N ALA A 325 -12.98 -4.02 -25.97
CA ALA A 325 -13.20 -5.18 -25.11
C ALA A 325 -12.35 -5.14 -23.82
N ARG A 326 -11.32 -4.29 -23.75
CA ARG A 326 -10.49 -4.09 -22.54
C ARG A 326 -10.97 -2.90 -21.70
N PHE A 327 -12.28 -2.73 -21.59
CA PHE A 327 -12.90 -1.63 -20.82
C PHE A 327 -12.67 -1.73 -19.29
N GLU A 328 -12.38 -2.92 -18.77
CA GLU A 328 -11.89 -3.22 -17.42
C GLU A 328 -10.74 -4.21 -17.52
N VAL A 329 -9.71 -4.00 -16.71
CA VAL A 329 -8.51 -4.84 -16.70
C VAL A 329 -8.06 -5.12 -15.26
N CYS A 330 -7.37 -6.24 -15.08
CA CYS A 330 -6.77 -6.58 -13.80
C CYS A 330 -5.35 -6.01 -13.70
N ALA A 331 -5.03 -5.46 -12.54
CA ALA A 331 -3.66 -5.19 -12.12
C ALA A 331 -3.47 -5.57 -10.65
N HIS A 332 -2.22 -5.64 -10.17
CA HIS A 332 -1.95 -6.02 -8.80
C HIS A 332 -1.81 -4.80 -7.89
N LYS A 333 -0.60 -4.28 -7.69
CA LYS A 333 -0.32 -3.23 -6.72
C LYS A 333 -0.53 -1.82 -7.25
N TRP A 334 -0.47 -1.64 -8.59
CA TRP A 334 -0.53 -0.31 -9.20
C TRP A 334 -0.94 -0.33 -10.67
N ALA A 335 -1.45 0.81 -11.12
CA ALA A 335 -1.54 1.21 -12.51
C ALA A 335 -0.96 2.61 -12.66
N ASP A 336 -0.32 2.91 -13.77
CA ASP A 336 0.39 4.15 -14.02
C ASP A 336 0.05 4.72 -15.40
N LEU A 337 -0.10 6.03 -15.47
CA LEU A 337 -0.19 6.79 -16.68
C LEU A 337 0.95 7.82 -16.71
N SER A 338 1.87 7.67 -17.65
CA SER A 338 3.05 8.54 -17.78
C SER A 338 3.25 9.02 -19.19
N GLU A 339 3.68 10.25 -19.31
CA GLU A 339 4.29 10.85 -20.50
C GLU A 339 5.79 11.09 -20.24
N PRO A 340 6.61 11.45 -21.28
CA PRO A 340 8.01 11.76 -21.04
C PRO A 340 8.18 12.88 -20.01
N GLY A 341 8.76 12.55 -18.86
CA GLY A 341 9.10 13.49 -17.79
C GLY A 341 8.11 13.63 -16.64
N TYR A 342 6.87 13.13 -16.74
CA TYR A 342 5.87 13.21 -15.66
C TYR A 342 4.83 12.11 -15.75
N GLY A 343 4.36 11.63 -14.58
CA GLY A 343 3.35 10.60 -14.49
C GLY A 343 2.56 10.64 -13.19
N ALA A 344 1.53 9.83 -13.14
CA ALA A 344 0.74 9.57 -11.95
C ALA A 344 0.36 8.10 -11.87
N ALA A 345 0.64 7.48 -10.73
CA ALA A 345 0.25 6.10 -10.45
C ALA A 345 -0.89 6.04 -9.44
N LEU A 346 -1.78 5.06 -9.60
CA LEU A 346 -2.82 4.71 -8.65
C LEU A 346 -2.47 3.36 -8.03
N LEU A 347 -2.12 3.36 -6.74
CA LEU A 347 -1.68 2.21 -5.97
C LEU A 347 -2.84 1.63 -5.17
N ASN A 348 -2.75 0.35 -4.76
CA ASN A 348 -3.73 -0.27 -3.85
C ASN A 348 -3.12 -1.41 -3.01
N ASP A 349 -3.85 -1.80 -1.96
CA ASP A 349 -3.49 -2.89 -1.04
C ASP A 349 -4.34 -4.16 -1.20
N GLY A 350 -5.11 -4.28 -2.29
CA GLY A 350 -5.92 -5.50 -2.53
C GLY A 350 -7.14 -5.29 -3.42
N ARG A 351 -7.16 -4.23 -4.24
CA ARG A 351 -8.18 -3.98 -5.26
C ARG A 351 -7.57 -4.18 -6.64
N TYR A 352 -8.14 -5.06 -7.46
CA TYR A 352 -7.50 -5.55 -8.69
C TYR A 352 -8.12 -5.02 -9.99
N GLY A 353 -9.30 -4.41 -9.91
CA GLY A 353 -10.03 -3.91 -11.09
C GLY A 353 -9.63 -2.47 -11.43
N TYR A 354 -9.15 -2.26 -12.65
CA TYR A 354 -8.74 -0.96 -13.14
C TYR A 354 -9.35 -0.65 -14.51
N ASP A 355 -9.54 0.61 -14.79
CA ASP A 355 -9.61 1.15 -16.14
C ASP A 355 -8.83 2.45 -16.25
N VAL A 356 -8.18 2.66 -17.39
CA VAL A 356 -7.48 3.92 -17.72
C VAL A 356 -7.87 4.32 -19.13
N HIS A 357 -8.79 5.25 -19.22
CA HIS A 357 -9.29 5.78 -20.48
C HIS A 357 -9.54 7.28 -20.36
N ASP A 358 -9.35 8.02 -21.46
CA ASP A 358 -9.61 9.46 -21.56
C ASP A 358 -8.88 10.31 -20.48
N GLY A 359 -7.64 9.91 -20.12
CA GLY A 359 -6.87 10.59 -19.08
C GLY A 359 -7.37 10.36 -17.65
N VAL A 360 -8.24 9.39 -17.43
CA VAL A 360 -8.77 9.08 -16.08
C VAL A 360 -8.32 7.69 -15.65
N LEU A 361 -7.58 7.61 -14.53
CA LEU A 361 -7.32 6.35 -13.86
C LEU A 361 -8.48 6.04 -12.92
N ARG A 362 -9.03 4.83 -13.00
CA ARG A 362 -10.09 4.38 -12.07
C ARG A 362 -9.73 3.04 -11.44
N LEU A 363 -10.03 2.94 -10.15
CA LEU A 363 -9.92 1.71 -9.38
C LEU A 363 -11.30 1.24 -8.95
N SER A 364 -11.65 -0.02 -9.24
CA SER A 364 -12.86 -0.67 -8.77
C SER A 364 -12.70 -1.06 -7.31
N LEU A 365 -13.56 -0.54 -6.43
CA LEU A 365 -13.48 -0.73 -5.00
C LEU A 365 -14.38 -1.87 -4.50
N LEU A 366 -15.65 -1.85 -4.89
CA LEU A 366 -16.69 -2.82 -4.49
C LEU A 366 -17.68 -3.05 -5.61
N ARG A 367 -18.34 -4.21 -5.59
CA ARG A 367 -19.26 -4.59 -6.65
C ARG A 367 -20.64 -5.02 -6.14
N ALA A 368 -20.82 -6.02 -5.35
CA ALA A 368 -22.07 -6.50 -4.76
C ALA A 368 -23.03 -7.21 -5.74
N ALA A 369 -22.52 -8.23 -6.42
CA ALA A 369 -23.34 -9.23 -7.10
C ALA A 369 -24.30 -9.93 -6.10
N THR A 370 -25.35 -10.58 -6.59
CA THR A 370 -26.32 -11.32 -5.76
C THR A 370 -26.40 -12.81 -6.09
N TYR A 371 -25.63 -13.27 -7.05
CA TYR A 371 -25.52 -14.67 -7.45
C TYR A 371 -24.08 -15.00 -7.86
N PRO A 372 -23.51 -16.13 -7.38
CA PRO A 372 -24.14 -17.19 -6.57
C PRO A 372 -24.25 -16.89 -5.07
N ASP A 373 -23.51 -15.89 -4.55
CA ASP A 373 -23.68 -15.42 -3.18
C ASP A 373 -24.68 -14.25 -3.14
N PRO A 374 -25.85 -14.41 -2.48
CA PRO A 374 -26.84 -13.32 -2.37
C PRO A 374 -26.39 -12.16 -1.49
N HIS A 375 -25.30 -12.31 -0.75
CA HIS A 375 -24.73 -11.33 0.16
C HIS A 375 -23.31 -10.90 -0.21
N ALA A 376 -22.89 -11.14 -1.46
CA ALA A 376 -21.56 -10.77 -1.94
C ALA A 376 -21.26 -9.30 -1.63
N ASP A 377 -20.04 -9.04 -1.11
CA ASP A 377 -19.52 -7.72 -0.73
C ASP A 377 -20.35 -6.95 0.32
N GLN A 378 -21.34 -7.56 0.97
CA GLN A 378 -22.07 -6.88 2.05
C GLN A 378 -21.23 -6.81 3.32
N GLY A 379 -21.33 -5.68 4.05
CA GLY A 379 -20.69 -5.48 5.35
C GLY A 379 -19.48 -4.55 5.33
N ALA A 380 -18.60 -4.72 6.32
CA ALA A 380 -17.46 -3.85 6.52
C ALA A 380 -16.27 -4.22 5.64
N HIS A 381 -15.68 -3.21 5.01
CA HIS A 381 -14.47 -3.33 4.20
C HIS A 381 -13.45 -2.28 4.60
N ASP A 382 -12.20 -2.71 4.80
CA ASP A 382 -11.05 -1.84 5.03
C ASP A 382 -10.07 -2.02 3.87
N PHE A 383 -9.64 -0.91 3.28
CA PHE A 383 -8.64 -0.92 2.22
C PHE A 383 -8.00 0.45 2.04
N THR A 384 -6.81 0.46 1.48
CA THR A 384 -6.10 1.69 1.14
C THR A 384 -5.77 1.71 -0.34
N TYR A 385 -6.01 2.85 -0.98
CA TYR A 385 -5.44 3.17 -2.27
C TYR A 385 -4.67 4.48 -2.17
N ALA A 386 -3.81 4.77 -3.13
CA ALA A 386 -2.99 5.95 -3.07
C ALA A 386 -2.74 6.55 -4.45
N LEU A 387 -2.71 7.88 -4.53
CA LEU A 387 -2.24 8.62 -5.69
C LEU A 387 -0.75 8.93 -5.51
N LEU A 388 0.05 8.64 -6.52
CA LEU A 388 1.48 8.93 -6.56
C LEU A 388 1.82 9.73 -7.83
N PRO A 389 1.76 11.08 -7.79
CA PRO A 389 2.36 11.91 -8.83
C PRO A 389 3.89 11.74 -8.82
N HIS A 390 4.55 11.69 -9.97
CA HIS A 390 5.98 11.48 -10.02
C HIS A 390 6.66 12.13 -11.24
N LEU A 391 7.93 12.43 -11.10
CA LEU A 391 8.78 12.85 -12.21
C LEU A 391 9.24 11.64 -13.01
N GLY A 392 9.46 11.84 -14.31
CA GLY A 392 9.84 10.77 -15.22
C GLY A 392 8.70 9.80 -15.52
N ASP A 393 9.04 8.60 -15.99
CA ASP A 393 8.08 7.51 -16.15
C ASP A 393 7.95 6.67 -14.85
N TRP A 394 7.08 5.66 -14.85
CA TRP A 394 6.84 4.78 -13.71
C TRP A 394 8.10 4.13 -13.12
N ARG A 395 9.18 3.95 -13.92
CA ARG A 395 10.47 3.40 -13.48
C ARG A 395 11.22 4.42 -12.64
N GLN A 396 11.38 5.62 -13.16
CA GLN A 396 12.08 6.73 -12.51
C GLN A 396 11.29 7.26 -11.33
N GLY A 397 9.95 7.27 -11.43
CA GLY A 397 9.02 7.62 -10.37
C GLY A 397 8.97 6.64 -9.20
N GLY A 398 9.66 5.49 -9.30
CA GLY A 398 9.72 4.51 -8.21
C GLY A 398 8.39 3.82 -7.91
N VAL A 399 7.46 3.78 -8.87
CA VAL A 399 6.09 3.27 -8.69
C VAL A 399 6.06 1.84 -8.17
N ILE A 400 6.96 0.98 -8.66
CA ILE A 400 7.09 -0.41 -8.19
C ILE A 400 7.40 -0.47 -6.69
N LEU A 401 8.38 0.31 -6.24
CA LEU A 401 8.83 0.33 -4.85
C LEU A 401 7.74 0.90 -3.93
N ALA A 402 7.05 1.96 -4.38
CA ALA A 402 5.91 2.55 -3.68
C ALA A 402 4.74 1.54 -3.54
N GLY A 403 4.48 0.74 -4.58
CA GLY A 403 3.50 -0.34 -4.51
C GLY A 403 3.85 -1.42 -3.48
N TYR A 404 5.11 -1.78 -3.35
CA TYR A 404 5.57 -2.68 -2.29
C TYR A 404 5.51 -2.04 -0.91
N ASP A 405 5.93 -0.77 -0.77
CA ASP A 405 5.91 -0.04 0.51
C ASP A 405 4.49 0.09 1.08
N LEU A 406 3.50 0.39 0.24
CA LEU A 406 2.09 0.43 0.63
C LEU A 406 1.58 -0.92 1.18
N ASN A 407 2.03 -2.04 0.59
CA ASN A 407 1.57 -3.39 0.92
C ASN A 407 2.37 -4.08 2.04
N ALA A 408 3.56 -3.58 2.37
CA ALA A 408 4.47 -4.17 3.34
C ALA A 408 5.06 -3.10 4.28
N PRO A 409 4.28 -2.59 5.24
CA PRO A 409 4.77 -1.60 6.20
C PRO A 409 5.97 -2.11 6.99
N ALA A 410 6.90 -1.23 7.37
CA ALA A 410 8.02 -1.58 8.20
C ALA A 410 7.58 -2.03 9.60
N LEU A 411 8.38 -2.86 10.26
CA LEU A 411 8.01 -3.55 11.49
C LEU A 411 8.81 -2.98 12.66
N PRO A 412 8.23 -2.07 13.48
CA PRO A 412 8.89 -1.49 14.64
C PRO A 412 8.78 -2.39 15.87
N LEU A 413 9.86 -2.45 16.64
CA LEU A 413 9.90 -3.13 17.91
C LEU A 413 10.61 -2.26 18.96
N ALA A 414 9.88 -1.86 20.00
CA ALA A 414 10.46 -1.12 21.12
C ALA A 414 11.38 -2.03 21.94
N VAL A 415 12.60 -1.58 22.23
CA VAL A 415 13.61 -2.33 22.97
C VAL A 415 14.18 -1.52 24.13
N ALA A 416 14.54 -2.21 25.21
CA ALA A 416 15.35 -1.64 26.29
C ALA A 416 16.81 -1.49 25.85
N ALA A 417 17.65 -0.83 26.68
CA ALA A 417 19.08 -0.84 26.46
C ALA A 417 19.67 -2.25 26.53
N GLN A 418 20.50 -2.59 25.56
CA GLN A 418 21.12 -3.92 25.41
C GLN A 418 22.62 -3.77 25.10
N PRO A 419 23.43 -3.32 26.10
CA PRO A 419 24.86 -3.05 25.86
C PRO A 419 25.66 -4.34 25.60
N ALA A 420 25.14 -5.51 26.00
CA ALA A 420 25.73 -6.82 25.74
C ALA A 420 25.31 -7.42 24.38
N GLY A 421 24.54 -6.73 23.59
CA GLY A 421 24.13 -7.17 22.26
C GLY A 421 25.33 -7.40 21.34
N THR A 422 25.20 -8.35 20.44
CA THR A 422 26.26 -8.78 19.51
C THR A 422 26.05 -8.34 18.08
N LEU A 423 24.80 -7.95 17.73
CA LEU A 423 24.44 -7.48 16.39
C LEU A 423 24.57 -5.95 16.30
N PRO A 424 24.91 -5.39 15.12
CA PRO A 424 25.06 -3.97 14.93
C PRO A 424 23.71 -3.23 15.00
N ALA A 425 23.75 -1.92 15.29
CA ALA A 425 22.58 -1.05 15.34
C ALA A 425 21.88 -0.89 13.96
N ALA A 426 22.59 -1.08 12.86
CA ALA A 426 22.03 -1.13 11.51
C ALA A 426 22.67 -2.28 10.73
N TYR A 427 21.84 -3.01 9.97
CA TYR A 427 22.28 -4.18 9.22
C TYR A 427 21.41 -4.43 8.00
N SER A 428 22.02 -4.88 6.92
CA SER A 428 21.33 -5.37 5.72
C SER A 428 21.88 -6.76 5.38
N GLN A 429 21.02 -7.77 5.40
CA GLN A 429 21.45 -9.14 5.12
C GLN A 429 21.71 -9.38 3.63
N PHE A 430 20.91 -8.77 2.77
CA PHE A 430 21.03 -8.90 1.32
C PHE A 430 20.86 -7.54 0.66
N ARG A 431 21.76 -7.19 -0.23
CA ARG A 431 21.69 -5.97 -1.03
C ARG A 431 21.88 -6.26 -2.51
N ILE A 432 21.07 -5.61 -3.31
CA ILE A 432 21.18 -5.58 -4.78
C ILE A 432 21.63 -4.17 -5.17
N ASP A 433 22.61 -4.06 -6.05
CA ASP A 433 23.14 -2.78 -6.54
C ASP A 433 22.36 -2.19 -7.72
N ALA A 434 21.46 -2.97 -8.32
CA ALA A 434 20.66 -2.57 -9.47
C ALA A 434 19.25 -2.15 -9.05
N PRO A 435 18.82 -0.89 -9.33
CA PRO A 435 17.52 -0.36 -8.87
C PRO A 435 16.31 -1.03 -9.53
N ASN A 436 16.52 -1.68 -10.66
CA ASN A 436 15.49 -2.41 -11.42
C ASN A 436 15.45 -3.91 -11.12
N VAL A 437 16.22 -4.41 -10.16
CA VAL A 437 16.17 -5.80 -9.71
C VAL A 437 15.60 -5.87 -8.32
N VAL A 438 14.43 -6.48 -8.18
CA VAL A 438 13.73 -6.64 -6.90
C VAL A 438 14.08 -8.00 -6.30
N LEU A 439 14.66 -8.00 -5.09
CA LEU A 439 14.76 -9.19 -4.23
C LEU A 439 13.45 -9.32 -3.45
N GLU A 440 12.53 -10.08 -3.97
CA GLU A 440 11.21 -10.24 -3.38
C GLU A 440 11.23 -11.22 -2.20
N THR A 441 11.67 -12.45 -2.43
CA THR A 441 11.57 -13.54 -1.46
C THR A 441 12.94 -13.92 -0.90
N VAL A 442 12.99 -14.11 0.41
CA VAL A 442 14.06 -14.80 1.13
C VAL A 442 13.40 -15.85 2.02
N LYS A 443 13.69 -17.13 1.77
CA LYS A 443 13.12 -18.24 2.55
C LYS A 443 14.10 -19.40 2.67
N LYS A 444 13.86 -20.30 3.60
CA LYS A 444 14.60 -21.56 3.68
C LYS A 444 14.21 -22.48 2.54
N ALA A 445 15.17 -23.23 2.01
CA ALA A 445 14.92 -24.28 1.03
C ALA A 445 14.11 -25.41 1.67
N GLU A 446 13.20 -26.04 0.91
CA GLU A 446 12.33 -27.13 1.39
C GLU A 446 13.12 -28.34 1.90
N ASP A 447 14.26 -28.63 1.30
CA ASP A 447 15.19 -29.69 1.71
C ASP A 447 16.13 -29.28 2.86
N GLY A 448 16.00 -28.03 3.34
CA GLY A 448 16.85 -27.49 4.40
C GLY A 448 18.29 -27.17 4.00
N SER A 449 18.68 -27.32 2.71
CA SER A 449 20.06 -27.20 2.25
C SER A 449 20.62 -25.76 2.21
N GLY A 450 19.75 -24.74 2.31
CA GLY A 450 20.17 -23.34 2.24
C GLY A 450 19.01 -22.36 2.19
N LEU A 451 19.28 -21.15 1.72
CA LEU A 451 18.27 -20.10 1.49
C LEU A 451 17.92 -20.02 0.00
N ILE A 452 16.66 -19.82 -0.28
CA ILE A 452 16.13 -19.46 -1.59
C ILE A 452 15.98 -17.95 -1.67
N LEU A 453 16.59 -17.36 -2.68
CA LEU A 453 16.42 -15.96 -3.04
C LEU A 453 15.70 -15.89 -4.39
N ARG A 454 14.55 -15.20 -4.43
CA ARG A 454 13.82 -14.94 -5.68
C ARG A 454 13.98 -13.49 -6.08
N LEU A 455 14.52 -13.31 -7.27
CA LEU A 455 14.78 -11.99 -7.84
C LEU A 455 14.11 -11.89 -9.20
N TYR A 456 13.66 -10.68 -9.56
CA TYR A 456 13.20 -10.41 -10.90
C TYR A 456 13.64 -9.02 -11.37
N GLU A 457 13.86 -8.88 -12.66
CA GLU A 457 14.10 -7.61 -13.32
C GLU A 457 12.74 -6.96 -13.64
N SER A 458 12.54 -5.74 -13.17
CA SER A 458 11.21 -5.12 -13.09
C SER A 458 10.94 -4.06 -14.17
N TRP A 459 11.94 -3.61 -14.93
CA TRP A 459 11.81 -2.52 -15.92
C TRP A 459 11.71 -3.00 -17.38
N GLY A 460 11.85 -4.31 -17.62
CA GLY A 460 11.87 -4.88 -18.98
C GLY A 460 13.20 -4.63 -19.69
N THR A 461 14.33 -4.56 -18.96
CA THR A 461 15.65 -4.29 -19.52
C THR A 461 16.65 -5.42 -19.21
N ARG A 462 17.72 -5.51 -19.98
CA ARG A 462 18.81 -6.40 -19.63
C ARG A 462 19.71 -5.70 -18.61
N THR A 463 19.83 -6.28 -17.41
CA THR A 463 20.61 -5.73 -16.30
C THR A 463 21.64 -6.76 -15.79
N ARG A 464 22.80 -6.26 -15.40
CA ARG A 464 23.77 -7.00 -14.60
C ARG A 464 23.67 -6.46 -13.18
N ALA A 465 23.36 -7.32 -12.22
CA ALA A 465 23.24 -6.96 -10.82
C ALA A 465 24.29 -7.72 -9.99
N ALA A 466 24.81 -7.07 -8.96
CA ALA A 466 25.59 -7.74 -7.92
C ALA A 466 24.71 -7.92 -6.67
N LEU A 467 24.69 -9.16 -6.18
CA LEU A 467 24.06 -9.54 -4.90
C LEU A 467 25.16 -9.59 -3.84
N ALA A 468 25.07 -8.68 -2.85
CA ALA A 468 25.92 -8.75 -1.67
C ALA A 468 25.29 -9.71 -0.65
N LEU A 469 26.07 -10.70 -0.24
CA LEU A 469 25.72 -11.67 0.81
C LEU A 469 26.46 -11.29 2.11
N PRO A 470 25.92 -11.64 3.29
CA PRO A 470 26.65 -11.51 4.55
C PRO A 470 27.86 -12.46 4.56
N ASP A 471 28.90 -12.07 5.29
CA ASP A 471 30.11 -12.89 5.51
C ASP A 471 29.84 -14.13 6.38
#